data_3df40a0b43ace32437c39218d551457d
#
_entry.id   3df40a0b43ace32437c39218d551457d
#
_cell.length_a   1.000
_cell.length_b   1.000
_cell.length_c   1.000
_cell.angle_alpha   90.00
_cell.angle_beta   90.00
_cell.angle_gamma   90.00
#
_symmetry.space_group_name_H-M   'P 1'
#
loop_
_entity.id
_entity.type
_entity.pdbx_description
1 polymer ?
#
loop_
_entity_poly.entity_id
_entity_poly.type
_entity_poly.pdbx_seq_one_letter_code
_entity_poly.pdbx_strand_id
1 'polypeptide(L)'
;GIGKVPEAQLDVRGNLNVSSFIKYDSAWFYASDGDSSGTGTFSDYTGFAPWNVLETGSKHFTTASASTSGGYYTAPVDGIYHFDTSILNYPDARSGISGIFFSVNDNTNGEANGYGYNRKTDMPGQENMIASATFRLDEGDTVKVRVINMDCYTQTDHAFFSGYLVTRI
;
A
#
# COMPACT_ATOMS: atom_id res chain seq x y z
N GLY A 1 -0.20 -37.96 -9.91
CA GLY A 1 -1.58 -38.23 -10.21
C GLY A 1 -2.34 -36.97 -10.55
N ILE A 2 -2.94 -36.96 -11.70
CA ILE A 2 -3.86 -35.91 -12.11
C ILE A 2 -5.13 -36.07 -11.27
N GLY A 3 -5.52 -35.08 -10.48
CA GLY A 3 -6.75 -35.06 -9.72
C GLY A 3 -6.63 -35.17 -8.19
N LYS A 4 -5.41 -35.24 -7.63
CA LYS A 4 -5.18 -34.98 -6.20
C LYS A 4 -4.53 -33.62 -6.02
N VAL A 5 -4.89 -32.94 -4.93
CA VAL A 5 -4.13 -31.77 -4.48
C VAL A 5 -2.69 -32.24 -4.24
N PRO A 6 -1.68 -31.70 -4.92
CA PRO A 6 -0.31 -32.11 -4.68
C PRO A 6 0.06 -31.72 -3.25
N GLU A 7 0.47 -32.70 -2.47
CA GLU A 7 1.01 -32.48 -1.12
C GLU A 7 2.49 -32.03 -1.17
N ALA A 8 3.06 -31.94 -2.37
CA ALA A 8 4.44 -31.54 -2.60
C ALA A 8 4.56 -30.52 -3.72
N GLN A 9 5.54 -29.64 -3.61
CA GLN A 9 5.90 -28.71 -4.68
C GLN A 9 6.36 -29.48 -5.93
N LEU A 10 5.98 -28.99 -7.12
CA LEU A 10 6.47 -29.53 -8.37
C LEU A 10 7.95 -29.15 -8.55
N ASP A 11 8.85 -30.14 -8.43
CA ASP A 11 10.26 -29.99 -8.77
C ASP A 11 10.45 -30.30 -10.27
N VAL A 12 10.74 -29.28 -11.07
CA VAL A 12 11.04 -29.42 -12.50
C VAL A 12 12.52 -29.14 -12.71
N ARG A 13 13.28 -30.22 -12.99
CA ARG A 13 14.69 -30.12 -13.39
C ARG A 13 14.76 -30.01 -14.91
N GLY A 14 14.83 -28.76 -15.39
CA GLY A 14 14.86 -28.45 -16.82
C GLY A 14 13.83 -27.40 -17.21
N ASN A 15 13.49 -27.32 -18.50
CA ASN A 15 12.55 -26.36 -19.02
C ASN A 15 11.11 -26.84 -18.81
N LEU A 16 10.25 -26.00 -18.21
CA LEU A 16 8.81 -26.19 -18.18
C LEU A 16 8.18 -25.49 -19.40
N ASN A 17 7.65 -26.28 -20.34
CA ASN A 17 6.88 -25.74 -21.45
C ASN A 17 5.40 -25.78 -21.10
N VAL A 18 4.79 -24.60 -20.92
CA VAL A 18 3.37 -24.44 -20.58
C VAL A 18 2.64 -23.85 -21.78
N SER A 19 1.71 -24.60 -22.38
CA SER A 19 0.91 -24.16 -23.53
C SER A 19 -0.19 -23.16 -23.16
N SER A 20 -0.34 -22.84 -21.87
CA SER A 20 -1.25 -21.84 -21.31
C SER A 20 -0.49 -20.99 -20.29
N PHE A 21 -1.18 -20.12 -19.56
CA PHE A 21 -0.53 -19.33 -18.51
C PHE A 21 -0.54 -20.08 -17.17
N ILE A 22 0.53 -19.92 -16.42
CA ILE A 22 0.58 -20.34 -15.01
C ILE A 22 -0.17 -19.28 -14.20
N LYS A 23 -1.30 -19.68 -13.59
CA LYS A 23 -2.01 -18.79 -12.68
C LYS A 23 -1.25 -18.72 -11.37
N TYR A 24 -0.54 -17.64 -11.16
CA TYR A 24 -0.05 -17.30 -9.82
C TYR A 24 -1.20 -16.78 -8.96
N ASP A 25 -1.25 -17.22 -7.73
CA ASP A 25 -2.01 -16.51 -6.72
C ASP A 25 -1.18 -15.27 -6.34
N SER A 26 -1.26 -14.24 -7.18
CA SER A 26 -0.45 -13.05 -7.04
C SER A 26 -0.91 -12.27 -5.81
N ALA A 27 0.00 -12.10 -4.86
CA ALA A 27 -0.20 -11.21 -3.73
C ALA A 27 -0.10 -9.76 -4.23
N TRP A 28 -1.21 -9.20 -4.72
CA TRP A 28 -1.31 -7.82 -5.15
C TRP A 28 -2.57 -7.18 -4.59
N PHE A 29 -2.57 -5.87 -4.48
CA PHE A 29 -3.75 -5.08 -4.12
C PHE A 29 -3.69 -3.69 -4.76
N TYR A 30 -4.85 -3.07 -4.87
CA TYR A 30 -5.04 -1.66 -5.14
C TYR A 30 -6.16 -1.15 -4.24
N ALA A 31 -5.87 -0.16 -3.44
CA ALA A 31 -6.79 0.43 -2.48
C ALA A 31 -6.91 1.94 -2.71
N SER A 32 -8.09 2.46 -2.49
CA SER A 32 -8.40 3.88 -2.53
C SER A 32 -9.34 4.23 -1.36
N ASP A 33 -9.64 5.50 -1.19
CA ASP A 33 -10.70 5.94 -0.30
C ASP A 33 -11.94 6.24 -1.13
N GLY A 34 -13.01 5.48 -0.86
CA GLY A 34 -14.25 5.52 -1.64
C GLY A 34 -15.30 6.46 -1.05
N ASP A 35 -14.93 7.53 -0.38
CA ASP A 35 -15.92 8.54 -0.02
C ASP A 35 -16.46 9.22 -1.28
N SER A 36 -17.49 8.59 -1.87
CA SER A 36 -18.23 9.11 -3.02
C SER A 36 -19.01 10.41 -2.70
N SER A 37 -19.02 10.86 -1.45
CA SER A 37 -19.70 12.08 -1.00
C SER A 37 -18.91 13.36 -1.32
N GLY A 38 -17.71 13.25 -1.88
CA GLY A 38 -16.93 14.40 -2.32
C GLY A 38 -16.26 15.20 -1.19
N THR A 39 -16.25 14.71 0.03
CA THR A 39 -15.74 15.42 1.21
C THR A 39 -14.61 14.69 1.93
N GLY A 40 -13.93 13.75 1.27
CA GLY A 40 -12.78 13.02 1.82
C GLY A 40 -11.55 13.90 2.03
N THR A 41 -11.70 15.06 2.66
CA THR A 41 -10.59 15.92 3.06
C THR A 41 -10.32 15.74 4.55
N PHE A 42 -9.11 15.37 4.88
CA PHE A 42 -8.62 15.37 6.27
C PHE A 42 -7.68 16.57 6.43
N SER A 43 -8.13 17.60 7.14
CA SER A 43 -7.30 18.79 7.42
C SER A 43 -6.31 18.50 8.56
N ASP A 44 -5.11 19.03 8.46
CA ASP A 44 -4.02 18.87 9.45
C ASP A 44 -3.74 17.42 9.80
N TYR A 45 -3.87 16.51 8.84
CA TYR A 45 -3.81 15.10 9.09
C TYR A 45 -2.36 14.61 9.36
N THR A 46 -2.20 13.96 10.50
CA THR A 46 -1.01 13.19 10.81
C THR A 46 -1.45 11.83 11.32
N GLY A 47 -1.28 10.79 10.51
CA GLY A 47 -1.77 9.46 10.85
C GLY A 47 -1.62 8.47 9.69
N PHE A 48 -2.38 7.39 9.76
CA PHE A 48 -2.42 6.38 8.68
C PHE A 48 -3.58 6.67 7.72
N ALA A 49 -3.30 6.64 6.42
CA ALA A 49 -4.30 6.90 5.39
C ALA A 49 -5.47 5.90 5.43
N PRO A 50 -6.73 6.37 5.35
CA PRO A 50 -7.92 5.55 5.60
C PRO A 50 -8.41 4.85 4.33
N TRP A 51 -7.63 3.93 3.76
CA TRP A 51 -8.02 3.17 2.58
C TRP A 51 -9.20 2.24 2.86
N ASN A 52 -10.35 2.47 2.24
CA ASN A 52 -11.60 1.73 2.51
C ASN A 52 -12.23 1.05 1.30
N VAL A 53 -11.73 1.29 0.09
CA VAL A 53 -12.17 0.64 -1.15
C VAL A 53 -11.06 -0.19 -1.74
N LEU A 54 -11.39 -1.39 -2.19
CA LEU A 54 -10.46 -2.31 -2.85
C LEU A 54 -10.91 -2.57 -4.28
N GLU A 55 -9.94 -2.56 -5.21
CA GLU A 55 -10.16 -3.04 -6.57
C GLU A 55 -10.46 -4.55 -6.57
N THR A 56 -11.32 -4.97 -7.50
CA THR A 56 -11.69 -6.37 -7.68
C THR A 56 -10.48 -7.24 -7.93
N GLY A 57 -10.32 -8.28 -7.12
CA GLY A 57 -9.18 -9.19 -7.19
C GLY A 57 -8.02 -8.84 -6.26
N SER A 58 -8.07 -7.70 -5.57
CA SER A 58 -7.11 -7.36 -4.51
C SER A 58 -7.14 -8.40 -3.39
N LYS A 59 -5.96 -8.74 -2.88
CA LYS A 59 -5.79 -9.74 -1.82
C LYS A 59 -4.89 -9.21 -0.70
N HIS A 60 -5.02 -9.84 0.47
CA HIS A 60 -4.17 -9.58 1.64
C HIS A 60 -4.21 -8.13 2.14
N PHE A 61 -5.28 -7.41 1.83
CA PHE A 61 -5.49 -6.05 2.28
C PHE A 61 -6.71 -5.97 3.21
N THR A 62 -6.54 -5.30 4.34
CA THR A 62 -7.61 -4.98 5.28
C THR A 62 -7.96 -3.50 5.13
N THR A 63 -9.21 -3.22 4.79
CA THR A 63 -9.72 -1.84 4.64
C THR A 63 -9.82 -1.14 5.98
N ALA A 64 -9.68 0.18 5.94
CA ALA A 64 -9.92 1.02 7.11
C ALA A 64 -11.37 0.89 7.60
N SER A 65 -11.55 0.92 8.90
CA SER A 65 -12.85 0.93 9.55
C SER A 65 -12.80 1.81 10.79
N ALA A 66 -13.94 2.02 11.45
CA ALA A 66 -13.98 2.77 12.72
C ALA A 66 -13.11 2.14 13.82
N SER A 67 -12.78 0.86 13.71
CA SER A 67 -11.95 0.13 14.68
C SER A 67 -10.51 -0.07 14.23
N THR A 68 -10.17 0.23 12.96
CA THR A 68 -8.81 0.10 12.41
C THR A 68 -8.32 1.45 11.93
N SER A 69 -7.24 1.96 12.53
CA SER A 69 -6.60 3.18 12.06
C SER A 69 -5.84 2.92 10.75
N GLY A 70 -6.44 3.34 9.64
CA GLY A 70 -5.89 3.15 8.30
C GLY A 70 -6.11 1.74 7.72
N GLY A 71 -6.15 1.64 6.40
CA GLY A 71 -6.09 0.35 5.70
C GLY A 71 -4.65 -0.15 5.64
N TYR A 72 -4.46 -1.47 5.60
CA TYR A 72 -3.13 -2.08 5.59
C TYR A 72 -3.06 -3.34 4.73
N TYR A 73 -1.89 -3.55 4.15
CA TYR A 73 -1.52 -4.80 3.51
C TYR A 73 -0.86 -5.75 4.51
N THR A 74 -1.10 -7.05 4.40
CA THR A 74 -0.42 -8.09 5.17
C THR A 74 0.37 -9.00 4.24
N ALA A 75 1.67 -9.16 4.46
CA ALA A 75 2.53 -10.03 3.68
C ALA A 75 2.12 -11.51 3.88
N PRO A 76 1.70 -12.22 2.83
CA PRO A 76 1.28 -13.62 2.95
C PRO A 76 2.44 -14.62 3.00
N VAL A 77 3.64 -14.20 2.70
CA VAL A 77 4.88 -15.02 2.69
C VAL A 77 6.10 -14.12 2.88
N ASP A 78 7.23 -14.70 3.25
CA ASP A 78 8.51 -14.01 3.21
C ASP A 78 8.86 -13.62 1.77
N GLY A 79 9.26 -12.36 1.55
CA GLY A 79 9.51 -11.91 0.20
C GLY A 79 10.01 -10.47 0.07
N ILE A 80 10.31 -10.12 -1.17
CA ILE A 80 10.53 -8.74 -1.59
C ILE A 80 9.23 -8.22 -2.19
N TYR A 81 8.77 -7.08 -1.70
CA TYR A 81 7.52 -6.43 -2.10
C TYR A 81 7.77 -5.04 -2.65
N HIS A 82 6.96 -4.65 -3.60
CA HIS A 82 6.94 -3.28 -4.13
C HIS A 82 5.62 -2.60 -3.75
N PHE A 83 5.71 -1.34 -3.34
CA PHE A 83 4.57 -0.52 -2.97
C PHE A 83 4.66 0.85 -3.62
N ASP A 84 3.50 1.35 -4.05
CA ASP A 84 3.28 2.70 -4.58
C ASP A 84 2.10 3.35 -3.89
N THR A 85 2.20 4.66 -3.66
CA THR A 85 1.08 5.48 -3.18
C THR A 85 1.17 6.88 -3.72
N SER A 86 0.01 7.50 -3.94
CA SER A 86 -0.14 8.92 -4.22
C SER A 86 -1.27 9.48 -3.38
N ILE A 87 -1.08 10.67 -2.82
CA ILE A 87 -2.09 11.40 -2.07
C ILE A 87 -2.02 12.88 -2.47
N LEU A 88 -3.15 13.45 -2.88
CA LEU A 88 -3.27 14.86 -3.19
C LEU A 88 -3.38 15.68 -1.90
N ASN A 89 -2.51 16.67 -1.73
CA ASN A 89 -2.72 17.74 -0.75
C ASN A 89 -3.68 18.77 -1.32
N TYR A 90 -4.81 19.01 -0.64
CA TYR A 90 -5.88 19.92 -1.09
C TYR A 90 -6.82 20.23 0.08
N PRO A 91 -7.38 21.44 0.22
CA PRO A 91 -7.22 22.60 -0.69
C PRO A 91 -6.07 23.53 -0.32
N ASP A 92 -5.57 23.49 0.91
CA ASP A 92 -4.75 24.55 1.48
C ASP A 92 -3.25 24.23 1.45
N ALA A 93 -2.45 25.29 1.32
CA ALA A 93 -1.00 25.19 1.49
C ALA A 93 -0.66 24.88 2.96
N ARG A 94 0.40 24.10 3.18
CA ARG A 94 0.88 23.74 4.51
C ARG A 94 2.24 24.32 4.79
N SER A 95 2.37 24.97 5.94
CA SER A 95 3.66 25.40 6.46
C SER A 95 4.33 24.27 7.25
N GLY A 96 5.65 24.26 7.27
CA GLY A 96 6.43 23.24 7.95
C GLY A 96 6.63 22.00 7.11
N ILE A 97 6.98 20.88 7.75
CA ILE A 97 7.31 19.63 7.08
C ILE A 97 6.03 18.80 6.87
N SER A 98 5.71 18.54 5.60
CA SER A 98 4.68 17.60 5.19
C SER A 98 5.32 16.35 4.56
N GLY A 99 4.68 15.18 4.65
CA GLY A 99 5.28 13.98 4.08
C GLY A 99 4.38 12.76 4.06
N ILE A 100 4.78 11.79 3.23
CA ILE A 100 4.21 10.45 3.20
C ILE A 100 5.32 9.39 3.18
N PHE A 101 5.04 8.21 3.73
CA PHE A 101 5.95 7.06 3.71
C PHE A 101 5.22 5.75 4.05
N PHE A 102 5.86 4.61 3.77
CA PHE A 102 5.37 3.30 4.18
C PHE A 102 5.89 2.96 5.58
N SER A 103 4.98 2.62 6.47
CA SER A 103 5.25 2.15 7.83
C SER A 103 5.03 0.64 7.88
N VAL A 104 6.01 -0.09 8.41
CA VAL A 104 5.91 -1.53 8.66
C VAL A 104 5.59 -1.76 10.13
N ASN A 105 4.59 -2.61 10.42
CA ASN A 105 4.17 -3.02 11.77
C ASN A 105 3.90 -1.83 12.71
N ASP A 106 3.18 -0.83 12.19
CA ASP A 106 2.82 0.39 12.94
C ASP A 106 4.01 1.17 13.53
N ASN A 107 5.18 1.01 12.93
CA ASN A 107 6.35 1.77 13.34
C ASN A 107 6.13 3.27 13.07
N THR A 108 5.83 4.02 14.12
CA THR A 108 5.57 5.46 14.07
C THR A 108 6.83 6.32 14.13
N ASN A 109 7.99 5.73 14.37
CA ASN A 109 9.29 6.44 14.42
C ASN A 109 9.77 6.85 13.00
N GLY A 110 8.89 7.31 12.23
CA GLY A 110 8.76 7.61 10.81
C GLY A 110 9.98 8.11 10.06
N GLU A 111 10.89 8.84 10.64
CA GLU A 111 12.04 9.35 9.90
C GLU A 111 13.21 8.36 9.85
N ALA A 112 13.32 7.47 10.82
CA ALA A 112 14.44 6.55 10.94
C ALA A 112 14.18 5.19 10.27
N ASN A 113 12.92 4.77 10.10
CA ASN A 113 12.55 3.42 9.64
C ASN A 113 11.38 3.39 8.64
N GLY A 114 10.99 4.53 8.05
CA GLY A 114 10.00 4.59 6.98
C GLY A 114 10.62 4.28 5.62
N TYR A 115 9.89 3.55 4.78
CA TYR A 115 10.31 3.26 3.41
C TYR A 115 9.64 4.24 2.43
N GLY A 116 10.34 4.58 1.34
CA GLY A 116 9.81 5.43 0.28
C GLY A 116 9.45 6.85 0.75
N TYR A 117 10.18 7.38 1.73
CA TYR A 117 9.85 8.66 2.34
C TYR A 117 9.95 9.82 1.35
N ASN A 118 8.81 10.51 1.15
CA ASN A 118 8.75 11.77 0.41
C ASN A 118 8.28 12.87 1.35
N ARG A 119 9.06 13.97 1.43
CA ARG A 119 8.71 15.13 2.26
C ARG A 119 8.96 16.43 1.53
N LYS A 120 8.17 17.43 1.91
CA LYS A 120 8.35 18.83 1.49
C LYS A 120 8.26 19.75 2.68
N THR A 121 8.92 20.90 2.58
CA THR A 121 8.75 22.02 3.48
C THR A 121 7.90 23.06 2.76
N ASP A 122 6.90 23.59 3.46
CA ASP A 122 5.98 24.61 2.93
C ASP A 122 5.28 24.15 1.64
N MET A 123 4.45 23.13 1.79
CA MET A 123 3.75 22.46 0.70
C MET A 123 2.67 23.37 0.11
N PRO A 124 2.62 23.59 -1.22
CA PRO A 124 1.54 24.31 -1.87
C PRO A 124 0.19 23.59 -1.77
N GLY A 125 -0.91 24.32 -1.97
CA GLY A 125 -2.26 23.81 -1.73
C GLY A 125 -2.73 22.68 -2.63
N GLN A 126 -2.21 22.57 -3.86
CA GLN A 126 -2.62 21.52 -4.80
C GLN A 126 -1.38 20.79 -5.31
N GLU A 127 -0.98 19.74 -4.62
CA GLU A 127 0.19 18.98 -4.99
C GLU A 127 0.05 17.51 -4.58
N ASN A 128 0.43 16.62 -5.50
CA ASN A 128 0.52 15.19 -5.22
C ASN A 128 1.83 14.87 -4.49
N MET A 129 1.68 14.19 -3.36
CA MET A 129 2.78 13.47 -2.72
C MET A 129 2.77 12.03 -3.18
N ILE A 130 3.91 11.56 -3.69
CA ILE A 130 4.08 10.21 -4.21
C ILE A 130 5.20 9.52 -3.43
N ALA A 131 4.96 8.30 -3.00
CA ALA A 131 6.00 7.44 -2.44
C ALA A 131 6.01 6.10 -3.17
N SER A 132 7.21 5.59 -3.43
CA SER A 132 7.46 4.30 -4.07
C SER A 132 8.64 3.63 -3.39
N ALA A 133 8.52 2.35 -3.05
CA ALA A 133 9.61 1.61 -2.41
C ALA A 133 9.51 0.11 -2.64
N THR A 134 10.68 -0.53 -2.67
CA THR A 134 10.82 -1.99 -2.69
C THR A 134 11.63 -2.41 -1.47
N PHE A 135 11.05 -3.31 -0.65
CA PHE A 135 11.71 -3.78 0.57
C PHE A 135 11.28 -5.20 0.94
N ARG A 136 12.05 -5.81 1.83
CA ARG A 136 11.77 -7.13 2.37
C ARG A 136 10.68 -7.05 3.45
N LEU A 137 9.77 -8.04 3.43
CA LEU A 137 8.83 -8.34 4.50
C LEU A 137 8.93 -9.82 4.87
N ASP A 138 8.72 -10.10 6.14
CA ASP A 138 8.48 -11.45 6.65
C ASP A 138 6.97 -11.75 6.62
N GLU A 139 6.57 -13.02 6.58
CA GLU A 139 5.17 -13.43 6.60
C GLU A 139 4.44 -12.85 7.82
N GLY A 140 3.31 -12.22 7.59
CA GLY A 140 2.50 -11.56 8.62
C GLY A 140 2.85 -10.08 8.87
N ASP A 141 3.96 -9.56 8.32
CA ASP A 141 4.26 -8.13 8.40
C ASP A 141 3.15 -7.31 7.75
N THR A 142 2.83 -6.17 8.37
CA THR A 142 1.81 -5.24 7.86
C THR A 142 2.45 -3.97 7.32
N VAL A 143 1.88 -3.43 6.23
CA VAL A 143 2.32 -2.17 5.62
C VAL A 143 1.15 -1.19 5.55
N LYS A 144 1.38 0.03 6.03
CA LYS A 144 0.45 1.16 5.99
C LYS A 144 1.12 2.38 5.35
N VAL A 145 0.31 3.24 4.77
CA VAL A 145 0.76 4.57 4.35
C VAL A 145 0.58 5.54 5.51
N ARG A 146 1.66 6.15 5.95
CA ARG A 146 1.62 7.21 6.94
C ARG A 146 1.73 8.58 6.28
N VAL A 147 0.93 9.50 6.78
CA VAL A 147 0.86 10.89 6.34
C VAL A 147 1.27 11.78 7.49
N ILE A 148 1.96 12.88 7.19
CA ILE A 148 2.39 13.90 8.16
C ILE A 148 2.00 15.28 7.62
N ASN A 149 1.25 16.04 8.42
CA ASN A 149 0.92 17.44 8.20
C ASN A 149 0.46 17.73 6.76
N MET A 150 -0.61 17.07 6.31
CA MET A 150 -1.20 17.27 5.00
C MET A 150 -2.71 17.49 5.12
N ASP A 151 -3.27 18.26 4.18
CA ASP A 151 -4.69 18.21 3.85
C ASP A 151 -4.90 17.13 2.80
N CYS A 152 -5.21 15.93 3.25
CA CYS A 152 -5.35 14.79 2.34
C CYS A 152 -6.69 14.84 1.62
N TYR A 153 -6.65 14.83 0.29
CA TYR A 153 -7.81 14.61 -0.56
C TYR A 153 -7.75 13.15 -1.05
N THR A 154 -8.63 12.34 -0.51
CA THR A 154 -8.52 10.87 -0.64
C THR A 154 -9.55 10.25 -1.59
N GLN A 155 -10.29 11.06 -2.37
CA GLN A 155 -11.20 10.52 -3.39
C GLN A 155 -10.48 9.56 -4.35
N THR A 156 -11.23 8.59 -4.86
CA THR A 156 -10.74 7.50 -5.71
C THR A 156 -9.84 7.91 -6.87
N ASP A 157 -10.04 9.12 -7.40
CA ASP A 157 -9.26 9.63 -8.55
C ASP A 157 -8.00 10.40 -8.12
N HIS A 158 -7.81 10.64 -6.82
CA HIS A 158 -6.76 11.53 -6.30
C HIS A 158 -5.82 10.89 -5.30
N ALA A 159 -6.16 9.69 -4.84
CA ALA A 159 -5.32 8.96 -3.90
C ALA A 159 -5.43 7.45 -4.11
N PHE A 160 -4.30 6.77 -4.02
CA PHE A 160 -4.26 5.31 -4.06
C PHE A 160 -3.11 4.75 -3.22
N PHE A 161 -3.23 3.50 -2.86
CA PHE A 161 -2.19 2.66 -2.31
C PHE A 161 -2.23 1.30 -2.99
N SER A 162 -1.13 0.89 -3.57
CA SER A 162 -1.03 -0.37 -4.28
C SER A 162 0.26 -1.10 -3.92
N GLY A 163 0.29 -2.40 -4.15
CA GLY A 163 1.50 -3.18 -3.96
C GLY A 163 1.38 -4.59 -4.47
N TYR A 164 2.54 -5.24 -4.62
CA TYR A 164 2.63 -6.62 -5.09
C TYR A 164 3.92 -7.30 -4.63
N LEU A 165 3.88 -8.62 -4.59
CA LEU A 165 5.05 -9.47 -4.36
C LEU A 165 5.92 -9.49 -5.62
N VAL A 166 7.19 -9.08 -5.49
CA VAL A 166 8.20 -9.14 -6.55
C VAL A 166 8.80 -10.55 -6.62
N THR A 167 9.22 -11.09 -5.48
CA THR A 167 9.80 -12.44 -5.39
C THR A 167 9.71 -12.99 -3.97
N ARG A 168 9.57 -14.28 -3.84
CA ARG A 168 9.73 -15.01 -2.57
C ARG A 168 11.20 -15.19 -2.22
N ILE A 169 11.52 -15.27 -0.94
CA ILE A 169 12.87 -15.53 -0.42
C ILE A 169 12.85 -16.69 0.55
#